data_9bd7a170c39c161e2075a2cbeb54a8de
#
_entry.id   9bd7a170c39c161e2075a2cbeb54a8de
#
_cell.length_a   1.000
_cell.length_b   1.000
_cell.length_c   1.000
_cell.angle_alpha   90.00
_cell.angle_beta   90.00
_cell.angle_gamma   90.00
#
_symmetry.space_group_name_H-M   'P 1'
#
loop_
_entity.id
_entity.type
_entity.pdbx_description
1 polymer ?
#
loop_
_entity_poly.entity_id
_entity_poly.type
_entity_poly.pdbx_seq_one_letter_code
_entity_poly.pdbx_strand_id
1 'polypeptide(L)'
;MQTLRKILIRTALAMAVLLLAGVWLAFFSARPPLTTDPATLAGDGSSLNYCELPALDGRGKKAVDIAKGNTPGCSYDHFPLPILRECTEPLAPNAADIRGLWRGISGKVGHVERVEQCGSRVVVTSSGLIHDSGPNSTGGYNSNDTEGQVVFTIGEREYCPRTSAGMFWNDGILDFRVFGWGPVVVRRYMDNEHLVWEYADGSITRMERLCTLPPEHQTPQRRGPRFNLF
;
A
#
# COMPACT_ATOMS: atom_id res chain seq x y z
N MET A 1 38.46 -33.03 17.74
CA MET A 1 37.01 -33.02 18.05
C MET A 1 36.52 -31.74 18.76
N GLN A 2 37.19 -31.28 19.80
CA GLN A 2 36.76 -30.07 20.56
C GLN A 2 36.74 -28.78 19.71
N THR A 3 37.72 -28.58 18.83
CA THR A 3 37.82 -27.37 17.97
C THR A 3 36.69 -27.31 16.97
N LEU A 4 36.34 -28.42 16.32
CA LEU A 4 35.24 -28.51 15.36
C LEU A 4 33.90 -28.21 16.03
N ARG A 5 33.67 -28.73 17.22
CA ARG A 5 32.45 -28.46 18.00
C ARG A 5 32.33 -26.99 18.38
N LYS A 6 33.45 -26.34 18.76
CA LYS A 6 33.45 -24.89 19.04
C LYS A 6 33.13 -24.05 17.82
N ILE A 7 33.66 -24.42 16.64
CA ILE A 7 33.37 -23.75 15.36
C ILE A 7 31.87 -23.88 15.04
N LEU A 8 31.32 -25.09 15.07
CA LEU A 8 29.90 -25.35 14.78
C LEU A 8 28.97 -24.55 15.71
N ILE A 9 29.27 -24.51 17.00
CA ILE A 9 28.46 -23.73 17.97
C ILE A 9 28.52 -22.24 17.64
N ARG A 10 29.70 -21.70 17.36
CA ARG A 10 29.85 -20.27 17.01
C ARG A 10 29.11 -19.92 15.71
N THR A 11 29.19 -20.78 14.69
CA THR A 11 28.48 -20.56 13.42
C THR A 11 26.96 -20.62 13.61
N ALA A 12 26.46 -21.60 14.40
CA ALA A 12 25.04 -21.70 14.71
C ALA A 12 24.54 -20.48 15.49
N LEU A 13 25.32 -19.98 16.44
CA LEU A 13 24.98 -18.78 17.22
C LEU A 13 24.94 -17.52 16.32
N ALA A 14 25.93 -17.37 15.43
CA ALA A 14 25.97 -16.27 14.48
C ALA A 14 24.77 -16.29 13.53
N MET A 15 24.40 -17.46 13.02
CA MET A 15 23.19 -17.60 12.18
C MET A 15 21.91 -17.29 12.95
N ALA A 16 21.79 -17.73 14.21
CA ALA A 16 20.63 -17.41 15.04
C ALA A 16 20.51 -15.90 15.30
N VAL A 17 21.62 -15.22 15.57
CA VAL A 17 21.66 -13.75 15.73
C VAL A 17 21.26 -13.04 14.44
N LEU A 18 21.75 -13.48 13.28
CA LEU A 18 21.38 -12.90 11.99
C LEU A 18 19.91 -13.12 11.65
N LEU A 19 19.36 -14.30 11.97
CA LEU A 19 17.93 -14.58 11.80
C LEU A 19 17.07 -13.69 12.70
N LEU A 20 17.44 -13.56 13.98
CA LEU A 20 16.73 -12.69 14.93
C LEU A 20 16.82 -11.21 14.51
N ALA A 21 17.98 -10.76 14.04
CA ALA A 21 18.15 -9.41 13.52
C ALA A 21 17.32 -9.20 12.25
N GLY A 22 17.25 -10.20 11.36
CA GLY A 22 16.42 -10.16 10.15
C GLY A 22 14.92 -10.09 10.48
N VAL A 23 14.47 -10.90 11.43
CA VAL A 23 13.09 -10.87 11.95
C VAL A 23 12.80 -9.51 12.58
N TRP A 24 13.71 -9.00 13.42
CA TRP A 24 13.56 -7.69 14.04
C TRP A 24 13.50 -6.56 12.99
N LEU A 25 14.38 -6.58 11.98
CA LEU A 25 14.36 -5.65 10.88
C LEU A 25 13.05 -5.74 10.07
N ALA A 26 12.57 -6.93 9.76
CA ALA A 26 11.36 -7.12 9.00
C ALA A 26 10.09 -6.65 9.75
N PHE A 27 10.01 -6.90 11.05
CA PHE A 27 8.79 -6.65 11.82
C PHE A 27 8.81 -5.36 12.65
N PHE A 28 9.96 -4.89 13.07
CA PHE A 28 10.07 -3.79 14.04
C PHE A 28 10.80 -2.54 13.52
N SER A 29 11.78 -2.66 12.63
CA SER A 29 12.47 -1.48 12.10
C SER A 29 11.64 -0.76 11.04
N ALA A 30 10.75 -1.46 10.36
CA ALA A 30 9.80 -0.89 9.41
C ALA A 30 8.62 -0.22 10.14
N ARG A 31 8.86 0.45 11.25
CA ARG A 31 7.80 1.15 11.99
C ARG A 31 7.12 2.14 11.07
N PRO A 32 5.76 2.13 11.04
CA PRO A 32 5.08 3.29 10.54
C PRO A 32 5.55 4.50 11.35
N PRO A 33 5.71 5.67 10.75
CA PRO A 33 5.74 6.87 11.53
C PRO A 33 4.51 6.83 12.44
N LEU A 34 4.70 7.02 13.73
CA LEU A 34 3.62 7.01 14.74
C LEU A 34 2.58 8.10 14.48
N THR A 35 2.94 9.05 13.63
CA THR A 35 2.07 10.13 13.16
C THR A 35 2.23 10.20 11.64
N THR A 36 1.15 9.95 10.91
CA THR A 36 0.96 10.50 9.57
C THR A 36 0.86 12.02 9.72
N ASP A 37 1.31 12.73 8.73
CA ASP A 37 0.93 14.13 8.62
C ASP A 37 -0.61 14.22 8.70
N PRO A 38 -1.19 14.85 9.73
CA PRO A 38 -2.64 14.95 9.87
C PRO A 38 -3.31 15.58 8.66
N ALA A 39 -2.60 16.45 7.93
CA ALA A 39 -3.10 17.06 6.71
C ALA A 39 -3.31 16.04 5.57
N THR A 40 -2.57 14.93 5.57
CA THR A 40 -2.68 13.89 4.55
C THR A 40 -3.94 13.05 4.69
N LEU A 41 -4.39 12.83 5.93
CA LEU A 41 -5.58 12.04 6.24
C LEU A 41 -6.76 12.88 6.73
N ALA A 42 -6.75 14.18 6.47
CA ALA A 42 -7.83 15.07 6.87
C ALA A 42 -9.14 14.74 6.15
N GLY A 43 -10.25 14.90 6.86
CA GLY A 43 -11.60 14.86 6.32
C GLY A 43 -12.13 13.46 6.02
N ASP A 44 -13.37 13.43 5.56
CA ASP A 44 -14.12 12.23 5.21
C ASP A 44 -14.26 12.10 3.69
N GLY A 45 -13.64 11.07 3.15
CA GLY A 45 -13.72 10.74 1.72
C GLY A 45 -14.95 9.91 1.34
N SER A 46 -15.77 9.50 2.31
CA SER A 46 -16.92 8.62 2.04
C SER A 46 -18.05 9.30 1.26
N SER A 47 -18.15 10.63 1.35
CA SER A 47 -19.20 11.43 0.68
C SER A 47 -18.85 11.90 -0.72
N LEU A 48 -17.66 11.56 -1.24
CA LEU A 48 -17.19 12.03 -2.54
C LEU A 48 -17.85 11.27 -3.69
N ASN A 49 -18.03 11.98 -4.84
CA ASN A 49 -18.35 11.36 -6.12
C ASN A 49 -17.04 10.95 -6.83
N TYR A 50 -16.70 9.69 -6.79
CA TYR A 50 -15.48 9.14 -7.39
C TYR A 50 -15.55 8.97 -8.92
N CYS A 51 -16.69 9.23 -9.54
CA CYS A 51 -16.80 9.33 -10.99
C CYS A 51 -16.37 10.72 -11.52
N GLU A 52 -16.27 11.71 -10.65
CA GLU A 52 -15.73 13.04 -10.94
C GLU A 52 -14.24 13.08 -10.60
N LEU A 53 -13.41 12.66 -11.55
CA LEU A 53 -11.96 12.66 -11.35
C LEU A 53 -11.37 14.08 -11.51
N PRO A 54 -10.38 14.46 -10.67
CA PRO A 54 -9.67 15.72 -10.81
C PRO A 54 -9.03 15.85 -12.20
N ALA A 55 -9.10 17.06 -12.77
CA ALA A 55 -8.40 17.35 -14.01
C ALA A 55 -6.87 17.32 -13.77
N LEU A 56 -6.13 16.74 -14.71
CA LEU A 56 -4.66 16.73 -14.70
C LEU A 56 -4.13 17.74 -15.72
N ASP A 57 -4.43 19.02 -15.47
CA ASP A 57 -4.17 20.14 -16.39
C ASP A 57 -2.89 20.92 -16.07
N GLY A 58 -2.13 20.48 -15.07
CA GLY A 58 -0.86 21.07 -14.66
C GLY A 58 -0.97 22.39 -13.91
N ARG A 59 -2.18 22.86 -13.56
CA ARG A 59 -2.40 24.18 -12.94
C ARG A 59 -2.31 24.18 -11.41
N GLY A 60 -2.41 23.02 -10.79
CA GLY A 60 -2.31 22.85 -9.34
C GLY A 60 -0.93 22.38 -8.88
N LYS A 61 -0.90 21.66 -7.76
CA LYS A 61 0.35 21.12 -7.23
C LYS A 61 0.88 19.98 -8.09
N LYS A 62 2.20 19.80 -8.04
CA LYS A 62 2.87 18.61 -8.57
C LYS A 62 2.89 17.49 -7.52
N ALA A 63 3.10 16.26 -7.95
CA ALA A 63 3.21 15.10 -7.05
C ALA A 63 4.29 15.26 -5.98
N VAL A 64 5.40 15.93 -6.31
CA VAL A 64 6.53 16.19 -5.39
C VAL A 64 6.20 17.19 -4.29
N ASP A 65 5.21 18.05 -4.50
CA ASP A 65 4.81 19.10 -3.55
C ASP A 65 3.83 18.57 -2.48
N ILE A 66 3.38 17.33 -2.61
CA ILE A 66 2.43 16.70 -1.69
C ILE A 66 3.16 15.66 -0.84
N ALA A 67 3.06 15.80 0.48
CA ALA A 67 3.68 14.88 1.41
C ALA A 67 3.22 13.42 1.17
N LYS A 68 4.08 12.47 1.49
CA LYS A 68 3.76 11.05 1.36
C LYS A 68 2.70 10.66 2.39
N GLY A 69 1.66 9.97 1.91
CA GLY A 69 0.65 9.36 2.75
C GLY A 69 1.16 8.06 3.39
N ASN A 70 0.80 7.85 4.64
CA ASN A 70 1.08 6.60 5.34
C ASN A 70 -0.16 6.17 6.12
N THR A 71 -0.33 4.86 6.29
CA THR A 71 -1.34 4.35 7.20
C THR A 71 -0.98 4.72 8.63
N PRO A 72 -1.83 5.43 9.40
CA PRO A 72 -1.56 5.74 10.79
C PRO A 72 -1.63 4.47 11.64
N GLY A 73 -0.60 4.23 12.45
CA GLY A 73 -0.51 2.98 13.20
C GLY A 73 -0.62 1.77 12.29
N CYS A 74 -1.62 0.92 12.53
CA CYS A 74 -1.88 -0.28 11.72
C CYS A 74 -3.16 -0.19 10.89
N SER A 75 -3.90 0.91 10.94
CA SER A 75 -5.14 1.15 10.19
C SER A 75 -5.56 2.60 10.34
N TYR A 76 -6.57 3.04 9.58
CA TYR A 76 -7.22 4.34 9.75
C TYR A 76 -8.67 4.15 10.20
N ASP A 77 -9.25 5.20 10.83
CA ASP A 77 -10.58 5.12 11.44
C ASP A 77 -11.71 5.45 10.45
N HIS A 78 -11.46 6.36 9.52
CA HIS A 78 -12.41 6.72 8.47
C HIS A 78 -11.72 6.79 7.13
N PHE A 79 -12.47 6.57 6.06
CA PHE A 79 -11.95 6.65 4.70
C PHE A 79 -11.50 8.10 4.42
N PRO A 80 -10.20 8.36 4.24
CA PRO A 80 -9.70 9.73 4.17
C PRO A 80 -10.03 10.38 2.84
N LEU A 81 -10.00 11.73 2.80
CA LEU A 81 -9.96 12.45 1.54
C LEU A 81 -8.80 11.99 0.67
N PRO A 82 -8.91 12.08 -0.67
CA PRO A 82 -7.82 11.74 -1.56
C PRO A 82 -6.54 12.51 -1.20
N ILE A 83 -5.43 11.80 -1.10
CA ILE A 83 -4.12 12.36 -0.78
C ILE A 83 -3.67 13.30 -1.90
N LEU A 84 -3.91 12.89 -3.16
CA LEU A 84 -3.52 13.65 -4.35
C LEU A 84 -4.60 14.63 -4.84
N ARG A 85 -5.62 14.98 -4.04
CA ARG A 85 -6.74 15.84 -4.45
C ARG A 85 -6.34 17.21 -5.00
N GLU A 86 -5.19 17.73 -4.59
CA GLU A 86 -4.67 19.03 -5.05
C GLU A 86 -3.64 18.89 -6.18
N CYS A 87 -3.32 17.67 -6.55
CA CYS A 87 -2.36 17.39 -7.61
C CYS A 87 -3.03 17.41 -8.97
N THR A 88 -2.49 18.18 -9.90
CA THR A 88 -3.01 18.26 -11.27
C THR A 88 -1.93 17.99 -12.33
N GLU A 89 -0.77 17.45 -11.91
CA GLU A 89 0.30 17.08 -12.82
C GLU A 89 -0.19 16.01 -13.81
N PRO A 90 0.01 16.18 -15.14
CA PRO A 90 -0.34 15.16 -16.13
C PRO A 90 0.31 13.83 -15.83
N LEU A 91 -0.36 12.73 -16.16
CA LEU A 91 0.20 11.39 -15.99
C LEU A 91 1.50 11.24 -16.78
N ALA A 92 2.41 10.40 -16.26
CA ALA A 92 3.61 10.04 -16.98
C ALA A 92 3.26 9.40 -18.34
N PRO A 93 4.05 9.60 -19.39
CA PRO A 93 3.70 9.18 -20.77
C PRO A 93 3.43 7.68 -20.94
N ASN A 94 4.02 6.85 -20.07
CA ASN A 94 3.86 5.40 -20.08
C ASN A 94 2.82 4.88 -19.06
N ALA A 95 2.09 5.78 -18.38
CA ALA A 95 1.10 5.42 -17.38
C ALA A 95 -0.30 5.38 -18.00
N ALA A 96 -1.03 4.29 -17.79
CA ALA A 96 -2.47 4.27 -18.04
C ALA A 96 -3.22 5.02 -16.92
N ASP A 97 -4.37 5.62 -17.24
CA ASP A 97 -5.25 6.21 -16.24
C ASP A 97 -6.11 5.13 -15.58
N ILE A 98 -5.69 4.72 -14.37
CA ILE A 98 -6.40 3.74 -13.54
C ILE A 98 -7.06 4.39 -12.32
N ARG A 99 -7.19 5.73 -12.30
CA ARG A 99 -7.80 6.47 -11.19
C ARG A 99 -9.26 6.11 -11.01
N GLY A 100 -9.72 6.13 -9.78
CA GLY A 100 -11.12 5.92 -9.41
C GLY A 100 -11.29 5.10 -8.15
N LEU A 101 -12.55 4.82 -7.84
CA LEU A 101 -12.95 3.87 -6.83
C LEU A 101 -13.36 2.57 -7.53
N TRP A 102 -12.86 1.45 -7.05
CA TRP A 102 -12.99 0.16 -7.70
C TRP A 102 -13.50 -0.90 -6.74
N ARG A 103 -14.36 -1.81 -7.22
CA ARG A 103 -14.87 -2.95 -6.47
C ARG A 103 -14.60 -4.26 -7.21
N GLY A 104 -14.05 -5.24 -6.54
CA GLY A 104 -13.83 -6.58 -7.08
C GLY A 104 -15.14 -7.29 -7.41
N ILE A 105 -15.27 -7.73 -8.66
CA ILE A 105 -16.42 -8.49 -9.18
C ILE A 105 -16.05 -9.94 -9.48
N SER A 106 -14.77 -10.25 -9.59
CA SER A 106 -14.25 -11.62 -9.67
C SER A 106 -12.91 -11.71 -8.95
N GLY A 107 -12.48 -12.90 -8.59
CA GLY A 107 -11.29 -13.10 -7.77
C GLY A 107 -11.55 -12.63 -6.33
N LYS A 108 -11.07 -11.47 -5.96
CA LYS A 108 -11.34 -10.84 -4.65
C LYS A 108 -12.68 -10.09 -4.67
N VAL A 109 -13.78 -10.82 -4.73
CA VAL A 109 -15.13 -10.23 -4.78
C VAL A 109 -15.40 -9.37 -3.54
N GLY A 110 -15.94 -8.16 -3.75
CA GLY A 110 -16.29 -7.21 -2.69
C GLY A 110 -15.11 -6.42 -2.12
N HIS A 111 -13.87 -6.68 -2.55
CA HIS A 111 -12.74 -5.81 -2.21
C HIS A 111 -12.94 -4.43 -2.83
N VAL A 112 -12.75 -3.37 -2.04
CA VAL A 112 -12.87 -1.98 -2.52
C VAL A 112 -11.55 -1.25 -2.32
N GLU A 113 -11.11 -0.56 -3.37
CA GLU A 113 -9.95 0.33 -3.31
C GLU A 113 -10.17 1.62 -4.08
N ARG A 114 -9.58 2.70 -3.60
CA ARG A 114 -9.41 3.95 -4.34
C ARG A 114 -8.01 4.03 -4.90
N VAL A 115 -7.90 4.25 -6.20
CA VAL A 115 -6.63 4.54 -6.87
C VAL A 115 -6.57 6.01 -7.23
N GLU A 116 -5.51 6.66 -6.80
CA GLU A 116 -5.17 8.05 -7.13
C GLU A 116 -3.87 8.06 -7.93
N GLN A 117 -3.78 8.92 -8.96
CA GLN A 117 -2.57 9.11 -9.75
C GLN A 117 -2.33 10.58 -10.03
N CYS A 118 -1.08 10.97 -10.03
CA CYS A 118 -0.64 12.29 -10.46
C CYS A 118 0.84 12.25 -10.85
N GLY A 119 1.21 12.70 -12.03
CA GLY A 119 2.52 12.43 -12.59
C GLY A 119 2.75 10.92 -12.73
N SER A 120 3.82 10.43 -12.16
CA SER A 120 4.12 8.99 -12.04
C SER A 120 3.73 8.40 -10.68
N ARG A 121 3.25 9.24 -9.73
CA ARG A 121 2.87 8.81 -8.39
C ARG A 121 1.53 8.10 -8.38
N VAL A 122 1.46 7.02 -7.62
CA VAL A 122 0.23 6.25 -7.41
C VAL A 122 -0.01 6.11 -5.90
N VAL A 123 -1.24 6.34 -5.48
CA VAL A 123 -1.70 6.09 -4.11
C VAL A 123 -2.90 5.16 -4.19
N VAL A 124 -2.85 4.08 -3.43
CA VAL A 124 -3.95 3.13 -3.28
C VAL A 124 -4.41 3.12 -1.84
N THR A 125 -5.69 3.38 -1.63
CA THR A 125 -6.34 3.36 -0.30
C THR A 125 -7.36 2.23 -0.29
N SER A 126 -7.15 1.21 0.56
CA SER A 126 -8.05 0.06 0.65
C SER A 126 -8.01 -0.59 2.03
N SER A 127 -9.16 -1.10 2.49
CA SER A 127 -9.27 -1.95 3.70
C SER A 127 -8.53 -1.45 4.94
N GLY A 128 -8.48 -0.13 5.14
CA GLY A 128 -7.76 0.50 6.24
C GLY A 128 -6.29 0.78 5.97
N LEU A 129 -5.81 0.58 4.74
CA LEU A 129 -4.41 0.70 4.34
C LEU A 129 -4.22 1.78 3.27
N ILE A 130 -3.06 2.41 3.30
CA ILE A 130 -2.61 3.37 2.30
C ILE A 130 -1.27 2.90 1.74
N HIS A 131 -1.24 2.65 0.45
CA HIS A 131 -0.04 2.35 -0.32
C HIS A 131 0.31 3.57 -1.17
N ASP A 132 1.39 4.24 -0.86
CA ASP A 132 1.81 5.46 -1.55
C ASP A 132 3.22 5.30 -2.09
N SER A 133 3.39 5.45 -3.41
CA SER A 133 4.71 5.39 -4.06
C SER A 133 5.63 6.54 -3.66
N GLY A 134 5.07 7.58 -3.05
CA GLY A 134 5.82 8.76 -2.59
C GLY A 134 6.04 9.80 -3.66
N PRO A 135 6.43 11.02 -3.26
CA PRO A 135 6.48 12.18 -4.13
C PRO A 135 7.51 12.07 -5.26
N ASN A 136 8.58 11.35 -5.07
CA ASN A 136 9.66 11.25 -6.05
C ASN A 136 9.47 10.10 -7.06
N SER A 137 8.41 9.37 -6.96
CA SER A 137 7.90 8.30 -7.82
C SER A 137 8.90 7.63 -8.78
N THR A 138 10.11 7.37 -8.31
CA THR A 138 11.03 6.45 -8.96
C THR A 138 10.61 5.00 -8.74
N GLY A 139 9.32 4.83 -8.39
CA GLY A 139 8.71 3.56 -8.08
C GLY A 139 9.10 3.07 -6.67
N GLY A 140 8.17 3.05 -5.77
CA GLY A 140 8.36 2.42 -4.48
C GLY A 140 7.30 2.84 -3.49
N TYR A 141 6.75 1.90 -2.76
CA TYR A 141 5.88 2.20 -1.65
C TYR A 141 6.27 1.38 -0.42
N ASN A 142 5.96 1.95 0.73
CA ASN A 142 5.96 1.25 1.99
C ASN A 142 4.60 1.46 2.64
N SER A 143 3.97 0.40 3.06
CA SER A 143 2.73 0.48 3.81
C SER A 143 2.72 -0.46 5.00
N ASN A 144 1.82 -0.20 5.93
CA ASN A 144 1.50 -1.14 6.98
C ASN A 144 0.35 -2.00 6.48
N ASP A 145 0.65 -3.19 6.03
CA ASP A 145 -0.38 -4.12 5.60
C ASP A 145 -0.86 -4.91 6.81
N THR A 146 -2.11 -4.62 7.22
CA THR A 146 -2.77 -5.36 8.29
C THR A 146 -3.84 -6.32 7.77
N GLU A 147 -4.12 -6.33 6.47
CA GLU A 147 -5.07 -7.25 5.89
C GLU A 147 -4.50 -8.67 5.87
N GLY A 148 -5.10 -9.56 6.69
CA GLY A 148 -4.61 -10.92 6.86
C GLY A 148 -3.29 -11.02 7.63
N GLN A 149 -2.76 -9.93 8.14
CA GLN A 149 -1.53 -9.87 8.90
C GLN A 149 -1.79 -9.87 10.41
N VAL A 150 -0.74 -10.20 11.16
CA VAL A 150 -0.78 -10.24 12.62
C VAL A 150 -0.49 -8.84 13.17
N VAL A 151 -1.31 -8.38 14.10
CA VAL A 151 -1.07 -7.15 14.86
C VAL A 151 -0.59 -7.52 16.25
N PHE A 152 0.59 -7.05 16.62
CA PHE A 152 1.17 -7.23 17.96
C PHE A 152 0.97 -5.94 18.76
N THR A 153 0.52 -6.08 20.00
CA THR A 153 0.42 -4.97 20.95
C THR A 153 1.44 -5.14 22.07
N ILE A 154 2.24 -4.11 22.32
CA ILE A 154 3.20 -4.05 23.42
C ILE A 154 2.90 -2.79 24.22
N GLY A 155 2.33 -2.94 25.41
CA GLY A 155 1.77 -1.82 26.16
C GLY A 155 0.64 -1.17 25.35
N GLU A 156 0.69 0.14 25.15
CA GLU A 156 -0.30 0.90 24.37
C GLU A 156 0.00 0.98 22.87
N ARG A 157 1.10 0.35 22.40
CA ARG A 157 1.56 0.47 21.02
C ARG A 157 1.20 -0.75 20.20
N GLU A 158 0.61 -0.50 19.04
CA GLU A 158 0.40 -1.51 18.01
C GLU A 158 1.59 -1.58 17.04
N TYR A 159 1.96 -2.79 16.68
CA TYR A 159 2.98 -3.11 15.68
C TYR A 159 2.36 -4.01 14.62
N CYS A 160 2.53 -3.66 13.37
CA CYS A 160 2.06 -4.43 12.23
C CYS A 160 3.17 -4.59 11.19
N PRO A 161 3.18 -5.69 10.45
CA PRO A 161 4.10 -5.87 9.34
C PRO A 161 4.00 -4.74 8.35
N ARG A 162 5.12 -4.34 7.78
CA ARG A 162 5.18 -3.36 6.72
C ARG A 162 5.49 -4.03 5.40
N THR A 163 4.66 -3.80 4.40
CA THR A 163 4.94 -4.23 3.05
C THR A 163 5.74 -3.18 2.30
N SER A 164 6.78 -3.60 1.60
CA SER A 164 7.59 -2.75 0.75
C SER A 164 7.64 -3.33 -0.66
N ALA A 165 7.29 -2.51 -1.65
CA ALA A 165 7.36 -2.88 -3.05
C ALA A 165 7.80 -1.69 -3.92
N GLY A 166 8.41 -1.97 -5.06
CA GLY A 166 8.59 -1.00 -6.12
C GLY A 166 7.42 -1.06 -7.09
N MET A 167 6.93 0.11 -7.52
CA MET A 167 5.90 0.24 -8.54
C MET A 167 6.51 0.85 -9.78
N PHE A 168 6.32 0.23 -10.93
CA PHE A 168 6.90 0.66 -12.20
C PHE A 168 5.86 0.62 -13.30
N TRP A 169 5.73 1.71 -14.05
CA TRP A 169 4.95 1.73 -15.26
C TRP A 169 5.72 1.09 -16.42
N ASN A 170 5.09 0.15 -17.07
CA ASN A 170 5.61 -0.57 -18.21
C ASN A 170 4.51 -0.65 -19.28
N ASP A 171 4.52 0.30 -20.21
CA ASP A 171 3.58 0.35 -21.34
C ASP A 171 2.10 0.22 -20.92
N GLY A 172 1.67 1.10 -20.01
CA GLY A 172 0.32 1.12 -19.47
C GLY A 172 0.02 0.11 -18.37
N ILE A 173 0.95 -0.77 -18.05
CA ILE A 173 0.85 -1.76 -16.98
C ILE A 173 1.64 -1.28 -15.76
N LEU A 174 1.03 -1.32 -14.59
CA LEU A 174 1.69 -1.02 -13.32
C LEU A 174 2.20 -2.32 -12.70
N ASP A 175 3.51 -2.54 -12.78
CA ASP A 175 4.20 -3.68 -12.19
C ASP A 175 4.54 -3.40 -10.71
N PHE A 176 4.22 -4.33 -9.82
CA PHE A 176 4.65 -4.34 -8.42
C PHE A 176 5.74 -5.38 -8.22
N ARG A 177 6.91 -4.93 -7.75
CA ARG A 177 8.08 -5.78 -7.50
C ARG A 177 8.45 -5.79 -6.03
N VAL A 178 8.69 -6.98 -5.48
CA VAL A 178 9.14 -7.13 -4.09
C VAL A 178 10.42 -6.31 -3.88
N PHE A 179 10.44 -5.45 -2.88
CA PHE A 179 11.53 -4.52 -2.55
C PHE A 179 12.01 -3.62 -3.70
N GLY A 180 11.26 -3.53 -4.80
CA GLY A 180 11.61 -2.73 -5.98
C GLY A 180 12.57 -3.41 -6.98
N TRP A 181 13.15 -4.55 -6.67
CA TRP A 181 14.11 -5.27 -7.53
C TRP A 181 13.80 -6.76 -7.71
N GLY A 182 12.90 -7.29 -6.91
CA GLY A 182 12.46 -8.69 -6.98
C GLY A 182 11.55 -8.98 -8.17
N PRO A 183 10.95 -10.17 -8.22
CA PRO A 183 9.99 -10.54 -9.25
C PRO A 183 8.75 -9.66 -9.18
N VAL A 184 8.05 -9.55 -10.31
CA VAL A 184 6.70 -8.96 -10.35
C VAL A 184 5.75 -9.88 -9.61
N VAL A 185 5.07 -9.35 -8.59
CA VAL A 185 4.11 -10.12 -7.77
C VAL A 185 2.66 -9.77 -8.09
N VAL A 186 2.42 -8.55 -8.57
CA VAL A 186 1.12 -8.09 -9.05
C VAL A 186 1.33 -7.16 -10.22
N ARG A 187 0.46 -7.25 -11.21
CA ARG A 187 0.28 -6.26 -12.28
C ARG A 187 -1.09 -5.65 -12.15
N ARG A 188 -1.18 -4.36 -12.47
CA ARG A 188 -2.46 -3.66 -12.61
C ARG A 188 -2.55 -3.00 -13.96
N TYR A 189 -3.65 -3.21 -14.63
CA TYR A 189 -3.89 -2.63 -15.96
C TYR A 189 -5.39 -2.49 -16.22
N MET A 190 -5.74 -1.67 -17.22
CA MET A 190 -7.11 -1.55 -17.70
C MET A 190 -7.36 -2.62 -18.78
N ASP A 191 -8.45 -3.37 -18.62
CA ASP A 191 -9.03 -4.21 -19.66
C ASP A 191 -10.43 -3.69 -19.94
N ASN A 192 -10.55 -2.87 -21.01
CA ASN A 192 -11.72 -2.06 -21.30
C ASN A 192 -12.10 -1.16 -20.11
N GLU A 193 -13.25 -1.38 -19.49
CA GLU A 193 -13.76 -0.59 -18.37
C GLU A 193 -13.35 -1.12 -17.00
N HIS A 194 -12.67 -2.27 -16.94
CA HIS A 194 -12.30 -2.93 -15.69
C HIS A 194 -10.85 -2.69 -15.31
N LEU A 195 -10.61 -2.41 -14.05
CA LEU A 195 -9.28 -2.51 -13.48
C LEU A 195 -8.99 -3.99 -13.19
N VAL A 196 -7.87 -4.48 -13.69
CA VAL A 196 -7.45 -5.87 -13.52
C VAL A 196 -6.22 -5.94 -12.63
N TRP A 197 -6.24 -6.85 -11.66
CA TRP A 197 -5.05 -7.32 -10.95
C TRP A 197 -4.73 -8.72 -11.46
N GLU A 198 -3.49 -8.90 -11.86
CA GLU A 198 -2.93 -10.19 -12.24
C GLU A 198 -1.79 -10.51 -11.28
N TYR A 199 -1.91 -11.64 -10.59
CA TYR A 199 -0.91 -12.09 -9.63
C TYR A 199 0.12 -13.02 -10.28
N ALA A 200 1.30 -13.15 -9.66
CA ALA A 200 2.37 -14.01 -10.16
C ALA A 200 1.99 -15.49 -10.30
N ASP A 201 0.98 -15.96 -9.56
CA ASP A 201 0.43 -17.32 -9.67
C ASP A 201 -0.60 -17.47 -10.81
N GLY A 202 -0.85 -16.41 -11.58
CA GLY A 202 -1.82 -16.37 -12.66
C GLY A 202 -3.26 -16.12 -12.21
N SER A 203 -3.53 -15.95 -10.92
CA SER A 203 -4.86 -15.56 -10.46
C SER A 203 -5.18 -14.12 -10.87
N ILE A 204 -6.46 -13.87 -11.18
CA ILE A 204 -6.93 -12.58 -11.69
C ILE A 204 -8.08 -12.08 -10.82
N THR A 205 -8.02 -10.80 -10.46
CA THR A 205 -9.14 -10.04 -9.90
C THR A 205 -9.57 -8.98 -10.90
N ARG A 206 -10.85 -8.97 -11.28
CA ARG A 206 -11.45 -7.91 -12.08
C ARG A 206 -12.27 -7.01 -11.19
N MET A 207 -12.20 -5.70 -11.45
CA MET A 207 -12.86 -4.69 -10.64
C MET A 207 -13.66 -3.75 -11.53
N GLU A 208 -14.87 -3.43 -11.08
CA GLU A 208 -15.72 -2.42 -11.69
C GLU A 208 -15.55 -1.06 -11.01
N ARG A 209 -15.85 0.01 -11.73
CA ARG A 209 -15.80 1.37 -11.21
C ARG A 209 -17.02 1.67 -10.35
N LEU A 210 -16.79 2.31 -9.20
CA LEU A 210 -17.85 2.86 -8.34
C LEU A 210 -17.80 4.38 -8.32
N CYS A 211 -18.97 5.04 -8.21
CA CYS A 211 -19.05 6.48 -8.00
C CYS A 211 -19.08 6.88 -6.51
N THR A 212 -19.54 5.98 -5.64
CA THR A 212 -19.67 6.23 -4.20
C THR A 212 -19.09 5.09 -3.39
N LEU A 213 -18.50 5.42 -2.25
CA LEU A 213 -17.99 4.41 -1.32
C LEU A 213 -19.15 3.63 -0.71
N PRO A 214 -19.18 2.29 -0.82
CA PRO A 214 -20.21 1.48 -0.20
C PRO A 214 -20.24 1.67 1.33
N PRO A 215 -21.42 1.67 1.98
CA PRO A 215 -21.56 1.93 3.41
C PRO A 215 -20.69 1.01 4.29
N GLU A 216 -20.54 -0.25 3.91
CA GLU A 216 -19.72 -1.23 4.62
C GLU A 216 -18.21 -0.93 4.57
N HIS A 217 -17.77 -0.04 3.69
CA HIS A 217 -16.38 0.39 3.56
C HIS A 217 -16.12 1.82 4.07
N GLN A 218 -17.14 2.52 4.54
CA GLN A 218 -16.98 3.88 5.09
C GLN A 218 -16.17 3.89 6.38
N THR A 219 -16.32 2.83 7.18
CA THR A 219 -15.50 2.61 8.38
C THR A 219 -14.67 1.34 8.19
N PRO A 220 -13.39 1.46 7.86
CA PRO A 220 -12.54 0.31 7.65
C PRO A 220 -12.41 -0.54 8.90
N GLN A 221 -12.57 -1.84 8.76
CA GLN A 221 -12.40 -2.81 9.84
C GLN A 221 -11.01 -3.39 9.78
N ARG A 222 -10.33 -3.41 10.93
CA ARG A 222 -9.06 -4.11 11.06
C ARG A 222 -9.29 -5.61 10.93
N ARG A 223 -8.50 -6.25 10.09
CA ARG A 223 -8.51 -7.70 9.86
C ARG A 223 -7.26 -8.31 10.45
N GLY A 224 -7.33 -9.60 10.71
CA GLY A 224 -6.22 -10.39 11.23
C GLY A 224 -6.21 -10.55 12.76
N PRO A 225 -5.48 -11.56 13.26
CA PRO A 225 -5.36 -11.85 14.68
C PRO A 225 -4.56 -10.76 15.40
N ARG A 226 -4.96 -10.48 16.63
CA ARG A 226 -4.26 -9.55 17.53
C ARG A 226 -3.62 -10.34 18.66
N PHE A 227 -2.37 -10.04 18.94
CA PHE A 227 -1.63 -10.62 20.06
C PHE A 227 -1.15 -9.51 21.00
N ASN A 228 -1.57 -9.60 22.26
CA ASN A 228 -1.08 -8.73 23.32
C ASN A 228 0.16 -9.41 23.94
N LEU A 229 1.28 -8.72 23.89
CA LEU A 229 2.56 -9.23 24.40
C LEU A 229 2.94 -8.56 25.73
N PHE A 230 2.03 -8.15 26.56
CA PHE A 230 2.17 -7.61 27.93
C PHE A 230 1.12 -6.54 28.23
#